data_a89cfac456c8d6515dd06ceb47f30345
#
_entry.id   a89cfac456c8d6515dd06ceb47f30345
#
_cell.length_a   1.000
_cell.length_b   1.000
_cell.length_c   1.000
_cell.angle_alpha   90.00
_cell.angle_beta   90.00
_cell.angle_gamma   90.00
#
_symmetry.space_group_name_H-M   'P 1'
#
loop_
_entity.id
_entity.type
_entity.pdbx_description
1 polymer ?
#
loop_
_entity_poly.entity_id
_entity_poly.type
_entity_poly.pdbx_seq_one_letter_code
_entity_poly.pdbx_strand_id
1 'polypeptide(L)'
;MKAGVILVWAVSCCALSAGASAQSRDTGWEFGGDVIYQTSQDVDFEGGSDASFEDDIGISLSVGYRLNDRLEFHFGVDWSTVDYQATLVNDIIPGLTATVDGDLEAITPFARAHFNFIEGPLTPFVSAGIGWSFIDTNIPDGPPQTGCWWDPWWGYVCDTYQSTRSTDAFTYDVGLGMRWDTSNGYSFRLAYEKHWYDLENADSAPDFDRFKLGIVFVY
;
A
#
# COMPACT_ATOMS: atom_id res chain seq x y z
N MET A 1 22.39 -8.82 23.62
CA MET A 1 22.96 -7.53 23.21
C MET A 1 23.38 -7.65 21.75
N LYS A 2 22.55 -7.25 20.81
CA LYS A 2 22.88 -7.19 19.39
C LYS A 2 22.92 -5.71 18.98
N ALA A 3 24.10 -5.23 18.59
CA ALA A 3 24.36 -3.85 18.18
C ALA A 3 23.73 -3.63 16.81
N GLY A 4 22.73 -2.75 16.75
CA GLY A 4 22.15 -2.28 15.49
C GLY A 4 23.14 -1.38 14.76
N VAL A 5 23.50 -1.76 13.56
CA VAL A 5 24.29 -0.91 12.64
C VAL A 5 23.34 0.11 12.04
N ILE A 6 23.38 1.34 12.54
CA ILE A 6 22.73 2.50 11.92
C ILE A 6 23.55 2.89 10.71
N LEU A 7 23.09 2.52 9.52
CA LEU A 7 23.68 2.97 8.27
C LEU A 7 23.16 4.38 7.97
N VAL A 8 23.89 5.40 8.43
CA VAL A 8 23.63 6.79 8.05
C VAL A 8 24.13 7.00 6.62
N TRP A 9 23.21 6.98 5.66
CA TRP A 9 23.47 7.44 4.32
C TRP A 9 23.53 8.98 4.33
N ALA A 10 24.73 9.51 4.36
CA ALA A 10 24.97 10.91 4.06
C ALA A 10 24.68 11.13 2.57
N VAL A 11 23.51 11.69 2.27
CA VAL A 11 23.20 12.20 0.93
C VAL A 11 24.09 13.41 0.69
N SER A 12 25.19 13.20 -0.03
CA SER A 12 26.07 14.25 -0.52
C SER A 12 25.29 15.04 -1.57
N CYS A 13 24.79 16.23 -1.18
CA CYS A 13 24.26 17.22 -2.10
C CYS A 13 25.37 17.70 -3.03
N CYS A 14 25.64 17.00 -4.11
CA CYS A 14 26.32 17.56 -5.27
C CYS A 14 25.34 18.50 -5.97
N ALA A 15 25.52 19.80 -5.76
CA ALA A 15 24.86 20.85 -6.52
C ALA A 15 25.29 20.73 -7.99
N LEU A 16 24.60 19.93 -8.76
CA LEU A 16 24.62 19.98 -10.21
C LEU A 16 23.75 21.18 -10.61
N SER A 17 24.38 22.35 -10.74
CA SER A 17 23.85 23.52 -11.44
C SER A 17 23.82 23.25 -12.95
N ALA A 18 23.07 22.26 -13.39
CA ALA A 18 22.58 22.20 -14.75
C ALA A 18 21.52 23.30 -14.85
N GLY A 19 21.66 24.23 -15.79
CA GLY A 19 20.67 25.26 -16.08
C GLY A 19 19.35 24.61 -16.42
N ALA A 20 18.54 24.34 -15.40
CA ALA A 20 17.20 23.87 -15.55
C ALA A 20 16.37 25.07 -15.99
N SER A 21 16.06 25.15 -17.26
CA SER A 21 14.92 25.95 -17.71
C SER A 21 13.72 25.45 -16.89
N ALA A 22 13.14 26.35 -16.10
CA ALA A 22 11.90 26.04 -15.39
C ALA A 22 10.85 25.68 -16.44
N GLN A 23 10.63 24.39 -16.64
CA GLN A 23 9.57 23.91 -17.49
C GLN A 23 8.31 24.05 -16.63
N SER A 24 7.44 25.01 -17.00
CA SER A 24 6.13 25.14 -16.34
C SER A 24 5.41 23.81 -16.50
N ARG A 25 4.87 23.30 -15.42
CA ARG A 25 4.05 22.09 -15.44
C ARG A 25 2.67 22.50 -15.94
N ASP A 26 2.43 22.30 -17.22
CA ASP A 26 1.12 22.59 -17.82
C ASP A 26 0.04 21.69 -17.20
N THR A 27 -1.18 22.22 -17.12
CA THR A 27 -2.37 21.46 -16.74
C THR A 27 -2.53 20.26 -17.68
N GLY A 28 -2.72 19.08 -17.14
CA GLY A 28 -2.79 17.88 -17.97
C GLY A 28 -3.06 16.59 -17.19
N TRP A 29 -3.28 15.53 -17.95
CA TRP A 29 -3.47 14.20 -17.42
C TRP A 29 -2.13 13.51 -17.17
N GLU A 30 -2.10 12.68 -16.14
CA GLU A 30 -0.95 11.87 -15.78
C GLU A 30 -1.37 10.43 -15.58
N PHE A 31 -0.49 9.49 -15.96
CA PHE A 31 -0.66 8.07 -15.71
C PHE A 31 0.54 7.59 -14.90
N GLY A 32 0.29 7.07 -13.72
CA GLY A 32 1.34 6.64 -12.79
C GLY A 32 1.30 5.16 -12.48
N GLY A 33 2.49 4.60 -12.28
CA GLY A 33 2.67 3.28 -11.69
C GLY A 33 3.74 3.37 -10.62
N ASP A 34 3.47 2.81 -9.44
CA ASP A 34 4.39 2.82 -8.31
C ASP A 34 4.61 1.39 -7.79
N VAL A 35 5.81 1.11 -7.33
CA VAL A 35 6.12 -0.04 -6.49
C VAL A 35 6.05 0.46 -5.04
N ILE A 36 5.33 -0.29 -4.21
CA ILE A 36 5.12 -0.01 -2.80
C ILE A 36 5.95 -1.00 -2.01
N TYR A 37 6.77 -0.54 -1.08
CA TYR A 37 7.37 -1.36 -0.05
C TYR A 37 6.72 -0.98 1.28
N GLN A 38 6.04 -1.92 1.91
CA GLN A 38 5.40 -1.77 3.20
C GLN A 38 6.27 -2.43 4.27
N THR A 39 6.50 -1.73 5.37
CA THR A 39 7.28 -2.28 6.49
C THR A 39 6.44 -3.20 7.35
N SER A 40 7.12 -4.13 8.01
CA SER A 40 6.50 -5.02 9.02
C SER A 40 5.89 -4.21 10.16
N GLN A 41 4.77 -4.71 10.70
CA GLN A 41 4.04 -4.08 11.79
C GLN A 41 3.43 -5.12 12.72
N ASP A 42 3.53 -4.89 14.03
CA ASP A 42 2.84 -5.68 15.04
C ASP A 42 1.55 -4.96 15.45
N VAL A 43 0.46 -5.69 15.52
CA VAL A 43 -0.86 -5.17 15.90
C VAL A 43 -1.41 -6.00 17.06
N ASP A 44 -1.71 -5.33 18.17
CA ASP A 44 -2.37 -5.93 19.31
C ASP A 44 -3.89 -5.83 19.16
N PHE A 45 -4.60 -6.93 19.47
CA PHE A 45 -6.05 -7.00 19.46
C PHE A 45 -6.63 -7.14 20.88
N GLU A 46 -7.88 -6.79 21.03
CA GLU A 46 -8.62 -7.06 22.25
C GLU A 46 -8.55 -8.55 22.65
N GLY A 47 -8.41 -8.84 23.95
CA GLY A 47 -8.33 -10.22 24.45
C GLY A 47 -6.91 -10.80 24.52
N GLY A 48 -5.86 -10.02 24.19
CA GLY A 48 -4.46 -10.44 24.33
C GLY A 48 -3.94 -11.30 23.17
N SER A 49 -4.65 -11.33 22.06
CA SER A 49 -4.16 -11.86 20.77
C SER A 49 -3.32 -10.80 20.07
N ASP A 50 -2.30 -11.21 19.34
CA ASP A 50 -1.42 -10.36 18.55
C ASP A 50 -1.29 -10.90 17.11
N ALA A 51 -1.06 -10.00 16.18
CA ALA A 51 -0.69 -10.35 14.82
C ALA A 51 0.55 -9.55 14.38
N SER A 52 1.49 -10.26 13.82
CA SER A 52 2.69 -9.68 13.19
C SER A 52 2.56 -9.77 11.68
N PHE A 53 2.61 -8.63 11.02
CA PHE A 53 2.61 -8.50 9.56
C PHE A 53 4.05 -8.38 9.09
N GLU A 54 4.42 -9.17 8.08
CA GLU A 54 5.75 -9.12 7.49
C GLU A 54 5.89 -7.93 6.52
N ASP A 55 7.11 -7.58 6.17
CA ASP A 55 7.37 -6.59 5.14
C ASP A 55 7.06 -7.16 3.76
N ASP A 56 6.43 -6.35 2.89
CA ASP A 56 5.98 -6.83 1.59
C ASP A 56 6.04 -5.75 0.49
N ILE A 57 5.89 -6.23 -0.75
CA ILE A 57 5.93 -5.43 -1.95
C ILE A 57 4.57 -5.44 -2.64
N GLY A 58 3.99 -4.25 -2.78
CA GLY A 58 2.78 -4.01 -3.55
C GLY A 58 3.03 -3.21 -4.82
N ILE A 59 1.97 -3.02 -5.58
CA ILE A 59 1.95 -2.16 -6.78
C ILE A 59 0.80 -1.17 -6.71
N SER A 60 0.99 -0.02 -7.34
CA SER A 60 -0.03 1.02 -7.48
C SER A 60 -0.17 1.44 -8.93
N LEU A 61 -1.41 1.63 -9.36
CA LEU A 61 -1.72 2.22 -10.66
C LEU A 61 -2.62 3.43 -10.44
N SER A 62 -2.32 4.54 -11.08
CA SER A 62 -3.07 5.76 -10.90
C SER A 62 -3.24 6.58 -12.19
N VAL A 63 -4.35 7.29 -12.23
CA VAL A 63 -4.60 8.37 -13.19
C VAL A 63 -4.67 9.65 -12.40
N GLY A 64 -3.86 10.62 -12.78
CA GLY A 64 -3.79 11.93 -12.15
C GLY A 64 -4.24 13.04 -13.07
N TYR A 65 -4.66 14.13 -12.46
CA TYR A 65 -4.91 15.39 -13.14
C TYR A 65 -4.17 16.52 -12.42
N ARG A 66 -3.29 17.16 -13.17
CA ARG A 66 -2.55 18.32 -12.70
C ARG A 66 -3.39 19.57 -12.92
N LEU A 67 -3.80 20.19 -11.82
CA LEU A 67 -4.61 21.41 -11.84
C LEU A 67 -3.74 22.65 -12.09
N ASN A 68 -2.54 22.67 -11.54
CA ASN A 68 -1.53 23.71 -11.70
C ASN A 68 -0.15 23.17 -11.30
N ASP A 69 0.89 24.00 -11.32
CA ASP A 69 2.27 23.61 -10.99
C ASP A 69 2.43 23.00 -9.61
N ARG A 70 1.49 23.26 -8.67
CA ARG A 70 1.59 22.85 -7.26
C ARG A 70 0.60 21.79 -6.85
N LEU A 71 -0.57 21.69 -7.48
CA LEU A 71 -1.65 20.83 -7.03
C LEU A 71 -2.00 19.78 -8.08
N GLU A 72 -2.01 18.55 -7.65
CA GLU A 72 -2.33 17.38 -8.46
C GLU A 72 -3.30 16.48 -7.69
N PHE A 73 -4.23 15.86 -8.40
CA PHE A 73 -5.14 14.87 -7.86
C PHE A 73 -4.93 13.54 -8.57
N HIS A 74 -4.80 12.46 -7.82
CA HIS A 74 -4.62 11.11 -8.32
C HIS A 74 -5.75 10.21 -7.84
N PHE A 75 -6.26 9.40 -8.74
CA PHE A 75 -7.20 8.32 -8.46
C PHE A 75 -6.57 7.02 -8.92
N GLY A 76 -6.64 5.99 -8.12
CA GLY A 76 -5.95 4.76 -8.46
C GLY A 76 -6.34 3.59 -7.60
N VAL A 77 -5.57 2.53 -7.73
CA VAL A 77 -5.71 1.29 -6.97
C VAL A 77 -4.33 0.87 -6.50
N ASP A 78 -4.19 0.67 -5.20
CA ASP A 78 -3.06 -0.01 -4.59
C ASP A 78 -3.41 -1.49 -4.45
N TRP A 79 -2.49 -2.38 -4.79
CA TRP A 79 -2.61 -3.82 -4.61
C TRP A 79 -1.39 -4.32 -3.85
N SER A 80 -1.63 -5.01 -2.73
CA SER A 80 -0.59 -5.61 -1.89
C SER A 80 -1.04 -6.97 -1.37
N THR A 81 -0.08 -7.86 -1.16
CA THR A 81 -0.26 -9.15 -0.49
C THR A 81 0.70 -9.15 0.69
N VAL A 82 0.23 -9.44 1.88
CA VAL A 82 1.03 -9.39 3.12
C VAL A 82 0.89 -10.71 3.84
N ASP A 83 2.03 -11.33 4.14
CA ASP A 83 2.07 -12.49 5.01
C ASP A 83 1.91 -12.03 6.47
N TYR A 84 1.10 -12.76 7.24
CA TYR A 84 0.93 -12.46 8.65
C TYR A 84 0.98 -13.73 9.51
N GLN A 85 1.43 -13.55 10.75
CA GLN A 85 1.38 -14.56 11.78
C GLN A 85 0.56 -14.05 12.96
N ALA A 86 -0.54 -14.75 13.28
CA ALA A 86 -1.39 -14.39 14.42
C ALA A 86 -1.23 -15.39 15.56
N THR A 87 -1.06 -14.87 16.77
CA THR A 87 -1.08 -15.66 18.01
C THR A 87 -2.44 -15.49 18.68
N LEU A 88 -3.23 -16.55 18.63
CA LEU A 88 -4.56 -16.59 19.24
C LEU A 88 -4.48 -17.11 20.67
N VAL A 89 -5.04 -16.36 21.61
CA VAL A 89 -5.23 -16.77 22.99
C VAL A 89 -6.60 -17.43 23.14
N ASN A 90 -6.63 -18.64 23.72
CA ASN A 90 -7.89 -19.35 23.92
C ASN A 90 -8.57 -18.87 25.22
N ASP A 91 -9.74 -18.22 25.09
CA ASP A 91 -10.51 -17.70 26.23
C ASP A 91 -11.09 -18.79 27.13
N ILE A 92 -11.24 -20.03 26.63
CA ILE A 92 -11.85 -21.15 27.38
C ILE A 92 -10.79 -21.92 28.19
N ILE A 93 -9.57 -22.03 27.66
CA ILE A 93 -8.47 -22.76 28.33
C ILE A 93 -7.31 -21.78 28.53
N PRO A 94 -7.17 -21.21 29.74
CA PRO A 94 -6.09 -20.27 30.03
C PRO A 94 -4.71 -20.87 29.77
N GLY A 95 -3.87 -20.17 28.99
CA GLY A 95 -2.52 -20.58 28.64
C GLY A 95 -2.40 -21.48 27.40
N LEU A 96 -3.50 -21.80 26.73
CA LEU A 96 -3.44 -22.43 25.41
C LEU A 96 -3.38 -21.33 24.34
N THR A 97 -2.28 -21.28 23.62
CA THR A 97 -2.08 -20.41 22.47
C THR A 97 -2.02 -21.24 21.19
N ALA A 98 -2.55 -20.70 20.09
CA ALA A 98 -2.41 -21.28 18.76
C ALA A 98 -1.83 -20.22 17.83
N THR A 99 -0.80 -20.58 17.09
CA THR A 99 -0.24 -19.73 16.06
C THR A 99 -0.86 -20.10 14.71
N VAL A 100 -1.31 -19.11 13.96
CA VAL A 100 -1.90 -19.26 12.63
C VAL A 100 -1.09 -18.38 11.68
N ASP A 101 -0.55 -18.98 10.65
CA ASP A 101 0.08 -18.28 9.53
C ASP A 101 -0.97 -18.07 8.44
N GLY A 102 -0.95 -16.91 7.79
CA GLY A 102 -1.90 -16.58 6.75
C GLY A 102 -1.39 -15.52 5.78
N ASP A 103 -2.07 -15.48 4.64
CA ASP A 103 -1.85 -14.47 3.61
C ASP A 103 -3.05 -13.52 3.61
N LEU A 104 -2.78 -12.23 3.41
CA LEU A 104 -3.78 -11.18 3.32
C LEU A 104 -3.56 -10.44 2.00
N GLU A 105 -4.57 -10.46 1.14
CA GLU A 105 -4.58 -9.69 -0.09
C GLU A 105 -5.45 -8.44 0.11
N ALA A 106 -4.92 -7.26 -0.22
CA ALA A 106 -5.62 -6.01 -0.12
C ALA A 106 -5.66 -5.28 -1.46
N ILE A 107 -6.87 -4.89 -1.87
CA ILE A 107 -7.12 -4.04 -3.03
C ILE A 107 -7.74 -2.73 -2.52
N THR A 108 -7.03 -1.63 -2.71
CA THR A 108 -7.41 -0.33 -2.16
C THR A 108 -7.59 0.71 -3.26
N PRO A 109 -8.80 0.93 -3.79
CA PRO A 109 -9.09 2.15 -4.55
C PRO A 109 -8.90 3.38 -3.66
N PHE A 110 -8.24 4.41 -4.22
CA PHE A 110 -7.90 5.62 -3.49
C PHE A 110 -8.12 6.89 -4.29
N ALA A 111 -8.26 8.00 -3.58
CA ALA A 111 -8.16 9.37 -4.07
C ALA A 111 -7.10 10.11 -3.25
N ARG A 112 -6.10 10.71 -3.90
CA ARG A 112 -4.96 11.36 -3.27
C ARG A 112 -4.69 12.73 -3.88
N ALA A 113 -4.40 13.73 -3.05
CA ALA A 113 -3.94 15.03 -3.45
C ALA A 113 -2.44 15.17 -3.17
N HIS A 114 -1.71 15.74 -4.12
CA HIS A 114 -0.29 16.07 -3.97
C HIS A 114 -0.11 17.59 -4.03
N PHE A 115 0.67 18.13 -3.12
CA PHE A 115 1.05 19.53 -3.12
C PHE A 115 2.56 19.68 -3.28
N ASN A 116 2.97 20.22 -4.41
CA ASN A 116 4.35 20.48 -4.78
C ASN A 116 4.80 21.84 -4.22
N PHE A 117 5.89 21.89 -3.48
CA PHE A 117 6.36 23.12 -2.83
C PHE A 117 7.08 24.10 -3.77
N ILE A 118 7.77 23.56 -4.78
CA ILE A 118 8.65 24.31 -5.67
C ILE A 118 8.22 24.10 -7.12
N GLU A 119 8.25 25.16 -7.90
CA GLU A 119 8.10 25.12 -9.36
C GLU A 119 9.47 24.77 -9.95
N GLY A 120 9.58 23.64 -10.64
CA GLY A 120 10.82 23.20 -11.23
C GLY A 120 10.90 21.69 -11.42
N PRO A 121 11.95 21.20 -12.10
CA PRO A 121 12.04 19.78 -12.46
C PRO A 121 12.22 18.86 -11.25
N LEU A 122 12.80 19.35 -10.17
CA LEU A 122 12.94 18.59 -8.92
C LEU A 122 12.19 19.32 -7.81
N THR A 123 11.17 18.71 -7.27
CA THR A 123 10.31 19.32 -6.25
C THR A 123 10.00 18.36 -5.11
N PRO A 124 10.14 18.81 -3.86
CA PRO A 124 9.53 18.13 -2.73
C PRO A 124 8.02 18.32 -2.77
N PHE A 125 7.28 17.30 -2.34
CA PHE A 125 5.83 17.35 -2.22
C PHE A 125 5.36 16.73 -0.92
N VAL A 126 4.13 17.07 -0.53
CA VAL A 126 3.35 16.34 0.47
C VAL A 126 2.12 15.77 -0.20
N SER A 127 1.64 14.64 0.31
CA SER A 127 0.42 14.00 -0.14
C SER A 127 -0.53 13.75 1.01
N ALA A 128 -1.82 13.73 0.71
CA ALA A 128 -2.85 13.23 1.59
C ALA A 128 -3.89 12.49 0.75
N GLY A 129 -4.34 11.35 1.25
CA GLY A 129 -5.27 10.48 0.53
C GLY A 129 -6.30 9.85 1.43
N ILE A 130 -7.36 9.37 0.78
CA ILE A 130 -8.39 8.53 1.35
C ILE A 130 -8.64 7.37 0.41
N GLY A 131 -9.05 6.23 0.96
CA GLY A 131 -9.33 5.03 0.18
C GLY A 131 -10.30 4.10 0.89
N TRP A 132 -10.61 3.02 0.22
CA TRP A 132 -11.40 1.93 0.77
C TRP A 132 -10.71 0.62 0.43
N SER A 133 -10.28 -0.11 1.43
CA SER A 133 -9.54 -1.36 1.25
C SER A 133 -10.49 -2.55 1.34
N PHE A 134 -10.46 -3.39 0.32
CA PHE A 134 -11.07 -4.72 0.33
C PHE A 134 -9.98 -5.72 0.66
N ILE A 135 -10.16 -6.43 1.76
CA ILE A 135 -9.17 -7.31 2.35
C ILE A 135 -9.71 -8.74 2.33
N ASP A 136 -9.02 -9.61 1.61
CA ASP A 136 -9.29 -11.04 1.58
C ASP A 136 -8.20 -11.79 2.34
N THR A 137 -8.60 -12.74 3.17
CA THR A 137 -7.68 -13.59 3.93
C THR A 137 -7.80 -15.03 3.48
N ASN A 138 -6.78 -15.84 3.73
CA ASN A 138 -6.84 -17.28 3.52
C ASN A 138 -7.46 -18.04 4.72
N ILE A 139 -8.02 -17.33 5.72
CA ILE A 139 -8.70 -17.94 6.87
C ILE A 139 -10.01 -18.57 6.41
N PRO A 140 -10.22 -19.88 6.63
CA PRO A 140 -11.45 -20.54 6.26
C PRO A 140 -12.67 -19.99 6.99
N ASP A 141 -13.76 -19.74 6.23
CA ASP A 141 -15.07 -19.35 6.78
C ASP A 141 -16.08 -20.51 6.66
N GLY A 142 -15.80 -21.60 7.36
CA GLY A 142 -16.67 -22.78 7.39
C GLY A 142 -16.02 -24.06 6.86
N PRO A 143 -16.78 -25.18 6.80
CA PRO A 143 -16.25 -26.44 6.29
C PRO A 143 -16.08 -26.42 4.77
N PRO A 144 -15.11 -27.18 4.23
CA PRO A 144 -14.95 -27.31 2.79
C PRO A 144 -16.19 -27.94 2.14
N GLN A 145 -16.58 -27.39 0.99
CA GLN A 145 -17.73 -27.83 0.22
C GLN A 145 -17.26 -28.40 -1.12
N THR A 146 -17.83 -29.53 -1.52
CA THR A 146 -17.54 -30.12 -2.82
C THR A 146 -18.66 -29.75 -3.81
N GLY A 147 -18.29 -29.04 -4.88
CA GLY A 147 -19.16 -28.72 -6.00
C GLY A 147 -18.78 -29.54 -7.25
N CYS A 148 -19.81 -29.99 -7.98
CA CYS A 148 -19.57 -30.69 -9.25
C CYS A 148 -20.33 -29.96 -10.36
N TRP A 149 -19.68 -29.79 -11.52
CA TRP A 149 -20.28 -29.15 -12.70
C TRP A 149 -19.81 -29.82 -13.98
N TRP A 150 -20.50 -29.56 -15.07
CA TRP A 150 -20.09 -30.00 -16.38
C TRP A 150 -19.19 -28.94 -17.04
N ASP A 151 -17.94 -29.30 -17.26
CA ASP A 151 -16.97 -28.47 -17.95
C ASP A 151 -16.95 -28.82 -19.45
N PRO A 152 -16.97 -27.82 -20.37
CA PRO A 152 -16.96 -28.08 -21.82
C PRO A 152 -15.72 -28.80 -22.34
N TRP A 153 -14.58 -28.67 -21.64
CA TRP A 153 -13.30 -29.23 -22.05
C TRP A 153 -12.98 -30.53 -21.31
N TRP A 154 -13.36 -30.64 -20.04
CA TRP A 154 -12.94 -31.73 -19.15
C TRP A 154 -14.07 -32.69 -18.79
N GLY A 155 -15.31 -32.41 -19.20
CA GLY A 155 -16.49 -33.23 -18.87
C GLY A 155 -17.02 -32.94 -17.46
N TYR A 156 -17.50 -33.96 -16.76
CA TYR A 156 -18.00 -33.83 -15.41
C TYR A 156 -16.85 -33.71 -14.41
N VAL A 157 -16.69 -32.53 -13.79
CA VAL A 157 -15.59 -32.18 -12.88
C VAL A 157 -16.17 -31.90 -11.50
N CYS A 158 -15.49 -32.42 -10.46
CA CYS A 158 -15.80 -32.09 -9.07
C CYS A 158 -14.58 -31.44 -8.44
N ASP A 159 -14.78 -30.34 -7.75
CA ASP A 159 -13.75 -29.65 -6.99
C ASP A 159 -14.23 -29.32 -5.57
N THR A 160 -13.29 -29.24 -4.64
CA THR A 160 -13.56 -28.88 -3.27
C THR A 160 -13.08 -27.45 -3.04
N TYR A 161 -14.00 -26.57 -2.74
CA TYR A 161 -13.74 -25.18 -2.42
C TYR A 161 -14.12 -24.86 -0.97
N GLN A 162 -13.44 -23.88 -0.42
CA GLN A 162 -13.71 -23.36 0.92
C GLN A 162 -13.79 -21.84 0.82
N SER A 163 -14.87 -21.25 1.34
CA SER A 163 -14.94 -19.80 1.44
C SER A 163 -13.94 -19.30 2.49
N THR A 164 -13.31 -18.18 2.22
CA THR A 164 -12.40 -17.49 3.10
C THR A 164 -13.07 -16.23 3.66
N ARG A 165 -12.55 -15.73 4.77
CA ARG A 165 -13.02 -14.49 5.39
C ARG A 165 -12.52 -13.30 4.63
N SER A 166 -13.41 -12.35 4.35
CA SER A 166 -13.08 -11.06 3.79
C SER A 166 -13.62 -9.95 4.69
N THR A 167 -12.96 -8.82 4.69
CA THR A 167 -13.38 -7.61 5.39
C THR A 167 -13.08 -6.40 4.53
N ASP A 168 -13.61 -5.27 4.92
CA ASP A 168 -13.32 -3.99 4.28
C ASP A 168 -13.02 -2.92 5.33
N ALA A 169 -12.23 -1.93 4.96
CA ALA A 169 -11.80 -0.86 5.84
C ALA A 169 -11.72 0.46 5.11
N PHE A 170 -12.14 1.54 5.76
CA PHE A 170 -11.80 2.88 5.32
C PHE A 170 -10.33 3.13 5.58
N THR A 171 -9.65 3.76 4.61
CA THR A 171 -8.22 4.06 4.73
C THR A 171 -7.94 5.53 4.50
N TYR A 172 -6.90 6.03 5.15
CA TYR A 172 -6.37 7.36 4.90
C TYR A 172 -4.85 7.34 5.01
N ASP A 173 -4.21 8.22 4.25
CA ASP A 173 -2.77 8.31 4.21
C ASP A 173 -2.29 9.77 4.19
N VAL A 174 -1.09 9.97 4.71
CA VAL A 174 -0.32 11.19 4.52
C VAL A 174 1.10 10.81 4.13
N GLY A 175 1.70 11.60 3.26
CA GLY A 175 3.04 11.32 2.77
C GLY A 175 3.85 12.56 2.48
N LEU A 176 5.12 12.31 2.28
CA LEU A 176 6.08 13.30 1.81
C LEU A 176 7.03 12.64 0.81
N GLY A 177 7.47 13.39 -0.17
CA GLY A 177 8.31 12.81 -1.22
C GLY A 177 9.03 13.84 -2.06
N MET A 178 9.72 13.30 -3.06
CA MET A 178 10.41 14.04 -4.10
C MET A 178 9.89 13.61 -5.47
N ARG A 179 9.62 14.58 -6.31
CA ARG A 179 9.26 14.37 -7.70
C ARG A 179 10.35 14.96 -8.59
N TRP A 180 10.74 14.23 -9.62
CA TRP A 180 11.69 14.66 -10.63
C TRP A 180 11.07 14.54 -12.02
N ASP A 181 10.77 15.69 -12.63
CA ASP A 181 10.24 15.79 -13.98
C ASP A 181 11.37 15.82 -15.01
N THR A 182 11.29 14.99 -16.02
CA THR A 182 12.23 14.97 -17.13
C THR A 182 11.67 15.74 -18.33
N SER A 183 12.54 16.18 -19.23
CA SER A 183 12.14 16.88 -20.46
C SER A 183 11.36 16.01 -21.48
N ASN A 184 11.28 14.70 -21.24
CA ASN A 184 10.72 13.73 -22.18
C ASN A 184 9.28 13.30 -21.83
N GLY A 185 8.58 14.00 -20.92
CA GLY A 185 7.23 13.66 -20.49
C GLY A 185 7.14 12.54 -19.47
N TYR A 186 8.26 12.18 -18.83
CA TYR A 186 8.31 11.24 -17.72
C TYR A 186 8.64 11.97 -16.43
N SER A 187 8.08 11.51 -15.33
CA SER A 187 8.44 11.95 -13.99
C SER A 187 8.71 10.75 -13.10
N PHE A 188 9.67 10.87 -12.22
CA PHE A 188 9.94 9.89 -11.18
C PHE A 188 9.49 10.43 -9.84
N ARG A 189 8.90 9.57 -9.03
CA ARG A 189 8.47 9.91 -7.66
C ARG A 189 9.09 8.94 -6.66
N LEU A 190 9.58 9.49 -5.56
CA LEU A 190 9.95 8.75 -4.38
C LEU A 190 9.17 9.33 -3.22
N ALA A 191 8.41 8.52 -2.52
CA ALA A 191 7.59 8.97 -1.39
C ALA A 191 7.74 8.03 -0.20
N TYR A 192 7.60 8.60 0.97
CA TYR A 192 7.30 7.92 2.22
C TYR A 192 5.88 8.30 2.60
N GLU A 193 5.06 7.30 2.91
CA GLU A 193 3.66 7.47 3.29
C GLU A 193 3.38 6.71 4.59
N LYS A 194 2.61 7.33 5.46
CA LYS A 194 2.00 6.67 6.60
C LYS A 194 0.55 6.40 6.27
N HIS A 195 0.15 5.14 6.34
CA HIS A 195 -1.14 4.65 5.90
C HIS A 195 -1.88 3.99 7.07
N TRP A 196 -3.12 4.37 7.31
CA TRP A 196 -3.98 3.86 8.39
C TRP A 196 -5.17 3.11 7.83
N TYR A 197 -5.54 2.04 8.50
CA TYR A 197 -6.76 1.28 8.26
C TYR A 197 -7.72 1.48 9.43
N ASP A 198 -8.92 1.98 9.15
CA ASP A 198 -9.99 2.13 10.14
C ASP A 198 -10.81 0.83 10.18
N LEU A 199 -10.41 -0.08 11.06
CA LEU A 199 -11.04 -1.39 11.24
C LEU A 199 -12.02 -1.31 12.42
N GLU A 200 -13.28 -1.75 12.22
CA GLU A 200 -14.35 -1.68 13.22
C GLU A 200 -14.03 -2.41 14.54
N ASN A 201 -13.17 -3.43 14.51
CA ASN A 201 -12.85 -4.29 15.65
C ASN A 201 -11.43 -4.10 16.20
N ALA A 202 -10.74 -3.05 15.80
CA ALA A 202 -9.42 -2.73 16.33
C ALA A 202 -9.50 -1.62 17.39
N ASP A 203 -8.76 -1.77 18.49
CA ASP A 203 -8.66 -0.75 19.56
C ASP A 203 -8.08 0.59 19.05
N SER A 204 -7.27 0.53 18.03
CA SER A 204 -6.71 1.69 17.32
C SER A 204 -6.53 1.35 15.84
N ALA A 205 -6.65 2.36 14.98
CA ALA A 205 -6.38 2.18 13.56
C ALA A 205 -4.91 1.74 13.36
N PRO A 206 -4.66 0.49 12.89
CA PRO A 206 -3.30 0.06 12.60
C PRO A 206 -2.69 0.95 11.53
N ASP A 207 -1.42 1.28 11.68
CA ASP A 207 -0.69 2.14 10.77
C ASP A 207 0.52 1.41 10.18
N PHE A 208 0.75 1.64 8.90
CA PHE A 208 1.84 1.06 8.15
C PHE A 208 2.69 2.15 7.51
N ASP A 209 4.00 1.99 7.63
CA ASP A 209 4.96 2.82 6.93
C ASP A 209 5.20 2.25 5.54
N ARG A 210 5.01 3.08 4.51
CA ARG A 210 5.14 2.70 3.10
C ARG A 210 6.15 3.57 2.38
N PHE A 211 7.00 2.94 1.59
CA PHE A 211 7.90 3.61 0.65
C PHE A 211 7.40 3.34 -0.77
N LYS A 212 7.21 4.39 -1.55
CA LYS A 212 6.75 4.30 -2.94
C LYS A 212 7.81 4.83 -3.89
N LEU A 213 8.10 4.02 -4.91
CA LEU A 213 8.94 4.43 -6.04
C LEU A 213 8.10 4.32 -7.31
N GLY A 214 7.90 5.44 -7.97
CA GLY A 214 6.99 5.51 -9.10
C GLY A 214 7.54 6.20 -10.33
N ILE A 215 6.92 5.87 -11.45
CA ILE A 215 7.07 6.54 -12.72
C ILE A 215 5.72 7.08 -13.18
N VAL A 216 5.72 8.31 -13.69
CA VAL A 216 4.53 9.01 -14.16
C VAL A 216 4.75 9.46 -15.59
N PHE A 217 3.78 9.20 -16.44
CA PHE A 217 3.72 9.67 -17.82
C PHE A 217 2.79 10.88 -17.89
N VAL A 218 3.27 11.96 -18.43
CA VAL A 218 2.54 13.22 -18.61
C VAL A 218 2.07 13.31 -20.05
N TYR A 219 0.76 13.55 -20.22
CA TYR A 219 0.13 13.66 -21.54
C TYR A 219 -0.49 15.04 -21.75
#